data_402e7be45b8b76404379f71e75918fcf
#
_entry.id   402e7be45b8b76404379f71e75918fcf
#
_cell.length_a   1.000
_cell.length_b   1.000
_cell.length_c   1.000
_cell.angle_alpha   90.00
_cell.angle_beta   90.00
_cell.angle_gamma   90.00
#
_symmetry.space_group_name_H-M   'P 1'
#
loop_
_entity.id
_entity.type
_entity.pdbx_description
1 polymer ?
#
loop_
_entity_poly.entity_id
_entity_poly.type
_entity_poly.pdbx_seq_one_letter_code
_entity_poly.pdbx_strand_id
1 'polypeptide(L)'
;FDAQVWLLSQSNALADFVRFTGIAQPDEFRTVTRAHVIAWRDDLVKRALSGTTVRHRLAALSSLFEYLCERNAVTHNPVKGVKRPPVESYEGKTPALGDHQARKLLDAPVGDTLKGKRDRAMLATLLYHALRREELCRLKVKDAKHERRGVPHLKVTGKGGKTRYVPLHPAAAGLIGDYLAAAGPATDADGALFRPQRNHVTGVLAQRH
;
A
#
# COMPACT_ATOMS: atom_id res chain seq x y z
N PHE A 1 -15.21 -27.64 0.41
CA PHE A 1 -14.85 -26.37 1.06
C PHE A 1 -13.36 -26.36 1.34
N ASP A 2 -12.64 -25.50 0.67
CA ASP A 2 -11.19 -25.47 0.58
C ASP A 2 -10.57 -24.78 1.82
N ALA A 3 -9.42 -25.28 2.27
CA ALA A 3 -8.57 -24.63 3.26
C ALA A 3 -8.25 -23.16 2.89
N GLN A 4 -8.31 -22.80 1.62
CA GLN A 4 -8.18 -21.45 1.11
C GLN A 4 -9.30 -20.50 1.59
N VAL A 5 -10.55 -20.97 1.69
CA VAL A 5 -11.67 -20.18 2.21
C VAL A 5 -11.45 -19.84 3.68
N TRP A 6 -10.96 -20.80 4.44
CA TRP A 6 -10.63 -20.60 5.84
C TRP A 6 -9.47 -19.62 6.02
N LEU A 7 -8.43 -19.68 5.20
CA LEU A 7 -7.33 -18.72 5.20
C LEU A 7 -7.77 -17.31 4.82
N LEU A 8 -8.67 -17.17 3.85
CA LEU A 8 -9.25 -15.88 3.47
C LEU A 8 -10.12 -15.29 4.58
N SER A 9 -10.83 -16.13 5.34
CA SER A 9 -11.66 -15.70 6.48
C SER A 9 -10.81 -15.19 7.67
N GLN A 10 -9.53 -15.54 7.73
CA GLN A 10 -8.59 -15.06 8.76
C GLN A 10 -8.07 -13.64 8.50
N SER A 11 -8.38 -13.00 7.36
CA SER A 11 -8.07 -11.58 7.20
C SER A 11 -8.78 -10.76 8.29
N ASN A 12 -8.12 -9.71 8.81
CA ASN A 12 -8.64 -8.88 9.91
C ASN A 12 -10.09 -8.39 9.72
N ALA A 13 -10.52 -8.19 8.47
CA ALA A 13 -11.86 -7.75 8.15
C ALA A 13 -12.90 -8.88 8.25
N LEU A 14 -12.53 -10.11 7.91
CA LEU A 14 -13.43 -11.27 7.88
C LEU A 14 -13.40 -12.05 9.20
N ALA A 15 -12.27 -12.11 9.88
CA ALA A 15 -12.17 -12.73 11.21
C ALA A 15 -13.10 -12.10 12.24
N ASP A 16 -13.39 -10.79 12.10
CA ASP A 16 -14.36 -10.11 12.96
C ASP A 16 -15.79 -10.59 12.68
N PHE A 17 -16.16 -10.81 11.42
CA PHE A 17 -17.45 -11.38 11.05
C PHE A 17 -17.62 -12.83 11.53
N VAL A 18 -16.61 -13.67 11.32
CA VAL A 18 -16.59 -15.06 11.78
C VAL A 18 -16.78 -15.14 13.29
N ARG A 19 -16.08 -14.29 14.05
CA ARG A 19 -16.25 -14.18 15.51
C ARG A 19 -17.66 -13.75 15.92
N PHE A 20 -18.20 -12.74 15.22
CA PHE A 20 -19.53 -12.20 15.50
C PHE A 20 -20.65 -13.23 15.27
N THR A 21 -20.52 -14.04 14.23
CA THR A 21 -21.52 -15.07 13.87
C THR A 21 -21.31 -16.39 14.56
N GLY A 22 -20.13 -16.62 15.18
CA GLY A 22 -19.78 -17.89 15.79
C GLY A 22 -19.46 -19.02 14.80
N ILE A 23 -19.22 -18.67 13.53
CA ILE A 23 -18.86 -19.66 12.50
C ILE A 23 -17.57 -20.38 12.88
N ALA A 24 -17.64 -21.70 13.05
CA ALA A 24 -16.52 -22.55 13.41
C ALA A 24 -16.00 -23.37 12.19
N GLN A 25 -16.90 -23.67 11.25
CA GLN A 25 -16.58 -24.50 10.07
C GLN A 25 -16.90 -23.76 8.76
N PRO A 26 -16.13 -23.98 7.70
CA PRO A 26 -16.35 -23.33 6.40
C PRO A 26 -17.75 -23.56 5.83
N ASP A 27 -18.35 -24.72 6.06
CA ASP A 27 -19.68 -25.07 5.54
C ASP A 27 -20.80 -24.21 6.13
N GLU A 28 -20.60 -23.64 7.29
CA GLU A 28 -21.57 -22.77 7.99
C GLU A 28 -21.79 -21.43 7.27
N PHE A 29 -20.89 -21.04 6.35
CA PHE A 29 -21.14 -19.89 5.49
C PHE A 29 -22.42 -20.02 4.66
N ARG A 30 -22.93 -21.25 4.43
CA ARG A 30 -24.21 -21.51 3.75
C ARG A 30 -25.41 -21.03 4.55
N THR A 31 -25.29 -20.96 5.85
CA THR A 31 -26.38 -20.52 6.75
C THR A 31 -26.45 -19.01 6.94
N VAL A 32 -25.44 -18.28 6.43
CA VAL A 32 -25.38 -16.83 6.56
C VAL A 32 -26.47 -16.17 5.72
N THR A 33 -27.31 -15.41 6.38
CA THR A 33 -28.39 -14.64 5.76
C THR A 33 -28.09 -13.15 5.75
N ARG A 34 -28.90 -12.39 5.01
CA ARG A 34 -28.84 -10.92 5.03
C ARG A 34 -29.02 -10.36 6.46
N ALA A 35 -29.84 -11.01 7.29
CA ALA A 35 -30.06 -10.59 8.67
C ALA A 35 -28.76 -10.62 9.49
N HIS A 36 -27.95 -11.67 9.35
CA HIS A 36 -26.64 -11.75 10.00
C HIS A 36 -25.71 -10.60 9.56
N VAL A 37 -25.71 -10.27 8.27
CA VAL A 37 -24.89 -9.18 7.76
C VAL A 37 -25.35 -7.81 8.26
N ILE A 38 -26.67 -7.59 8.34
CA ILE A 38 -27.25 -6.37 8.90
C ILE A 38 -26.90 -6.26 10.39
N ALA A 39 -27.08 -7.31 11.17
CA ALA A 39 -26.74 -7.33 12.59
C ALA A 39 -25.26 -7.03 12.83
N TRP A 40 -24.36 -7.63 12.04
CA TRP A 40 -22.94 -7.33 12.11
C TRP A 40 -22.60 -5.88 11.72
N ARG A 41 -23.21 -5.34 10.65
CA ARG A 41 -23.07 -3.92 10.31
C ARG A 41 -23.45 -3.02 11.47
N ASP A 42 -24.57 -3.31 12.12
CA ASP A 42 -25.10 -2.51 13.24
C ASP A 42 -24.20 -2.62 14.47
N ASP A 43 -23.62 -3.80 14.72
CA ASP A 43 -22.59 -4.00 15.76
C ASP A 43 -21.35 -3.15 15.47
N LEU A 44 -20.85 -3.15 14.21
CA LEU A 44 -19.71 -2.31 13.83
C LEU A 44 -19.98 -0.82 14.05
N VAL A 45 -21.21 -0.36 13.78
CA VAL A 45 -21.64 1.02 14.03
C VAL A 45 -21.73 1.29 15.53
N LYS A 46 -22.32 0.39 16.33
CA LYS A 46 -22.37 0.51 17.79
C LYS A 46 -20.97 0.59 18.43
N ARG A 47 -20.00 -0.10 17.84
CA ARG A 47 -18.58 -0.02 18.25
C ARG A 47 -17.88 1.27 17.78
N ALA A 48 -18.63 2.26 17.28
CA ALA A 48 -18.15 3.57 16.81
C ALA A 48 -17.07 3.49 15.70
N LEU A 49 -17.12 2.46 14.86
CA LEU A 49 -16.22 2.38 13.70
C LEU A 49 -16.68 3.38 12.62
N SER A 50 -15.69 4.03 11.97
CA SER A 50 -15.99 5.00 10.90
C SER A 50 -16.80 4.36 9.76
N GLY A 51 -17.69 5.12 9.13
CA GLY A 51 -18.49 4.67 7.99
C GLY A 51 -17.62 4.08 6.88
N THR A 52 -16.44 4.64 6.62
CA THR A 52 -15.46 4.11 5.67
C THR A 52 -14.96 2.71 6.06
N THR A 53 -14.65 2.50 7.34
CA THR A 53 -14.20 1.20 7.85
C THR A 53 -15.30 0.15 7.72
N VAL A 54 -16.55 0.49 8.09
CA VAL A 54 -17.71 -0.41 7.96
C VAL A 54 -17.93 -0.76 6.48
N ARG A 55 -17.89 0.21 5.57
CA ARG A 55 -18.00 -0.02 4.11
C ARG A 55 -16.91 -0.95 3.60
N HIS A 56 -15.68 -0.77 4.04
CA HIS A 56 -14.54 -1.62 3.65
C HIS A 56 -14.74 -3.07 4.14
N ARG A 57 -15.18 -3.27 5.37
CA ARG A 57 -15.45 -4.59 5.93
C ARG A 57 -16.60 -5.30 5.20
N LEU A 58 -17.69 -4.59 4.90
CA LEU A 58 -18.78 -5.12 4.09
C LEU A 58 -18.34 -5.45 2.66
N ALA A 59 -17.43 -4.68 2.06
CA ALA A 59 -16.89 -4.98 0.74
C ALA A 59 -16.03 -6.26 0.75
N ALA A 60 -15.20 -6.45 1.78
CA ALA A 60 -14.41 -7.67 1.95
C ALA A 60 -15.31 -8.90 2.11
N LEU A 61 -16.38 -8.80 2.92
CA LEU A 61 -17.35 -9.88 3.09
C LEU A 61 -18.10 -10.16 1.77
N SER A 62 -18.49 -9.13 1.03
CA SER A 62 -19.12 -9.29 -0.28
C SER A 62 -18.22 -10.02 -1.26
N SER A 63 -16.91 -9.69 -1.29
CA SER A 63 -15.95 -10.37 -2.16
C SER A 63 -15.78 -11.85 -1.80
N LEU A 64 -15.78 -12.19 -0.51
CA LEU A 64 -15.77 -13.59 -0.08
C LEU A 64 -17.02 -14.34 -0.58
N PHE A 65 -18.21 -13.76 -0.40
CA PHE A 65 -19.44 -14.42 -0.84
C PHE A 65 -19.56 -14.50 -2.35
N GLU A 66 -19.05 -13.52 -3.13
CA GLU A 66 -18.95 -13.66 -4.60
C GLU A 66 -18.05 -14.85 -4.97
N TYR A 67 -16.89 -14.97 -4.35
CA TYR A 67 -16.00 -16.11 -4.54
C TYR A 67 -16.68 -17.45 -4.21
N LEU A 68 -17.45 -17.50 -3.12
CA LEU A 68 -18.21 -18.70 -2.74
C LEU A 68 -19.33 -19.04 -3.72
N CYS A 69 -20.00 -18.01 -4.28
CA CYS A 69 -21.00 -18.20 -5.34
C CYS A 69 -20.37 -18.75 -6.63
N GLU A 70 -19.22 -18.22 -7.06
CA GLU A 70 -18.50 -18.69 -8.25
C GLU A 70 -18.11 -20.17 -8.14
N ARG A 71 -17.91 -20.67 -6.93
CA ARG A 71 -17.59 -22.09 -6.64
C ARG A 71 -18.82 -22.93 -6.31
N ASN A 72 -20.02 -22.40 -6.46
CA ASN A 72 -21.28 -23.05 -6.08
C ASN A 72 -21.33 -23.53 -4.61
N ALA A 73 -20.52 -22.93 -3.76
CA ALA A 73 -20.47 -23.23 -2.34
C ALA A 73 -21.65 -22.59 -1.58
N VAL A 74 -22.14 -21.46 -2.05
CA VAL A 74 -23.37 -20.79 -1.58
C VAL A 74 -24.22 -20.39 -2.79
N THR A 75 -25.53 -20.25 -2.59
CA THR A 75 -26.49 -19.95 -3.67
C THR A 75 -26.57 -18.47 -4.03
N HIS A 76 -26.25 -17.59 -3.09
CA HIS A 76 -26.33 -16.14 -3.30
C HIS A 76 -25.42 -15.39 -2.32
N ASN A 77 -25.14 -14.11 -2.65
CA ASN A 77 -24.38 -13.23 -1.78
C ASN A 77 -25.29 -12.44 -0.84
N PRO A 78 -25.29 -12.73 0.48
CA PRO A 78 -26.18 -12.10 1.46
C PRO A 78 -25.85 -10.62 1.72
N VAL A 79 -24.69 -10.14 1.26
CA VAL A 79 -24.27 -8.74 1.41
C VAL A 79 -24.89 -7.84 0.34
N LYS A 80 -25.35 -8.42 -0.78
CA LYS A 80 -26.03 -7.65 -1.84
C LYS A 80 -27.26 -6.95 -1.32
N GLY A 81 -27.36 -5.64 -1.56
CA GLY A 81 -28.47 -4.80 -1.13
C GLY A 81 -28.45 -4.39 0.34
N VAL A 82 -27.42 -4.77 1.11
CA VAL A 82 -27.25 -4.23 2.47
C VAL A 82 -26.84 -2.75 2.39
N LYS A 83 -27.65 -1.87 3.02
CA LYS A 83 -27.39 -0.43 3.04
C LYS A 83 -26.09 -0.15 3.78
N ARG A 84 -25.17 0.56 3.12
CA ARG A 84 -23.88 0.93 3.69
C ARG A 84 -23.99 2.27 4.40
N PRO A 85 -23.29 2.48 5.56
CA PRO A 85 -23.28 3.77 6.24
C PRO A 85 -22.79 4.89 5.30
N PRO A 86 -23.27 6.14 5.48
CA PRO A 86 -22.74 7.29 4.76
C PRO A 86 -21.26 7.49 5.10
N VAL A 87 -20.51 8.09 4.19
CA VAL A 87 -19.16 8.61 4.46
C VAL A 87 -19.34 10.07 4.86
N GLU A 88 -18.89 10.42 6.05
CA GLU A 88 -19.12 11.75 6.64
C GLU A 88 -18.39 12.88 5.90
N SER A 89 -17.32 12.59 5.19
CA SER A 89 -16.57 13.57 4.42
C SER A 89 -15.79 12.88 3.30
N TYR A 90 -15.72 13.53 2.13
CA TYR A 90 -14.79 13.18 1.05
C TYR A 90 -13.42 13.84 1.24
N GLU A 91 -13.31 14.77 2.17
CA GLU A 91 -12.04 15.38 2.53
C GLU A 91 -11.19 14.40 3.35
N GLY A 92 -9.95 14.22 2.94
CA GLY A 92 -8.99 13.39 3.68
C GLY A 92 -8.75 13.99 5.06
N LYS A 93 -8.81 13.17 6.10
CA LYS A 93 -8.47 13.57 7.48
C LYS A 93 -6.98 13.84 7.67
N THR A 94 -6.15 13.44 6.69
CA THR A 94 -4.71 13.70 6.70
C THR A 94 -4.45 15.11 6.17
N PRO A 95 -3.87 16.02 6.97
CA PRO A 95 -3.57 17.37 6.51
C PRO A 95 -2.55 17.31 5.36
N ALA A 96 -2.76 18.14 4.34
CA ALA A 96 -1.80 18.31 3.28
C ALA A 96 -0.53 19.02 3.83
N LEU A 97 0.63 18.59 3.33
CA LEU A 97 1.89 19.28 3.63
C LEU A 97 1.96 20.57 2.81
N GLY A 98 2.08 21.70 3.50
CA GLY A 98 2.45 22.97 2.85
C GLY A 98 3.94 23.01 2.51
N ASP A 99 4.35 23.98 1.67
CA ASP A 99 5.73 24.11 1.17
C ASP A 99 6.78 24.15 2.28
N HIS A 100 6.50 24.87 3.36
CA HIS A 100 7.39 24.98 4.51
C HIS A 100 7.56 23.62 5.22
N GLN A 101 6.49 22.87 5.38
CA GLN A 101 6.52 21.54 6.01
C GLN A 101 7.24 20.52 5.11
N ALA A 102 7.03 20.59 3.79
CA ALA A 102 7.72 19.75 2.82
C ALA A 102 9.23 20.01 2.84
N ARG A 103 9.67 21.27 2.92
CA ARG A 103 11.09 21.63 3.07
C ARG A 103 11.68 21.09 4.37
N LYS A 104 11.00 21.32 5.51
CA LYS A 104 11.43 20.74 6.80
C LYS A 104 11.57 19.22 6.75
N LEU A 105 10.64 18.53 6.06
CA LEU A 105 10.68 17.09 5.91
C LEU A 105 11.89 16.64 5.08
N LEU A 106 12.21 17.35 3.98
CA LEU A 106 13.39 17.09 3.17
C LEU A 106 14.71 17.33 3.91
N ASP A 107 14.73 18.28 4.83
CA ASP A 107 15.93 18.65 5.60
C ASP A 107 16.09 17.85 6.90
N ALA A 108 15.07 17.09 7.31
CA ALA A 108 15.10 16.28 8.53
C ALA A 108 16.17 15.16 8.56
N PRO A 109 16.48 14.45 7.44
CA PRO A 109 17.54 13.46 7.47
C PRO A 109 18.92 14.08 7.65
N VAL A 110 19.77 13.48 8.49
CA VAL A 110 21.16 13.95 8.75
C VAL A 110 21.97 13.92 7.45
N GLY A 111 22.37 15.11 6.94
CA GLY A 111 22.82 15.33 5.55
C GLY A 111 24.05 14.55 5.10
N ASP A 112 25.04 14.35 5.96
CA ASP A 112 26.34 13.82 5.55
C ASP A 112 26.50 12.30 5.69
N THR A 113 25.51 11.62 6.25
CA THR A 113 25.52 10.17 6.35
C THR A 113 24.94 9.52 5.10
N LEU A 114 25.43 8.34 4.72
CA LEU A 114 24.87 7.56 3.62
C LEU A 114 23.36 7.32 3.81
N LYS A 115 22.93 7.05 5.05
CA LYS A 115 21.52 6.92 5.38
C LYS A 115 20.75 8.22 5.14
N GLY A 116 21.29 9.34 5.58
CA GLY A 116 20.66 10.66 5.41
C GLY A 116 20.52 11.03 3.94
N LYS A 117 21.56 10.84 3.13
CA LYS A 117 21.52 11.04 1.68
C LYS A 117 20.46 10.17 1.01
N ARG A 118 20.40 8.88 1.37
CA ARG A 118 19.36 7.97 0.87
C ARG A 118 17.96 8.44 1.26
N ASP A 119 17.74 8.71 2.52
CA ASP A 119 16.41 9.06 3.04
C ASP A 119 15.94 10.40 2.45
N ARG A 120 16.84 11.37 2.26
CA ARG A 120 16.53 12.64 1.57
C ARG A 120 16.17 12.42 0.10
N ALA A 121 16.90 11.55 -0.61
CA ALA A 121 16.59 11.20 -2.00
C ALA A 121 15.23 10.47 -2.12
N MET A 122 14.90 9.57 -1.18
CA MET A 122 13.60 8.90 -1.11
C MET A 122 12.47 9.89 -0.88
N LEU A 123 12.61 10.80 0.08
CA LEU A 123 11.62 11.83 0.39
C LEU A 123 11.40 12.77 -0.81
N ALA A 124 12.46 13.21 -1.46
CA ALA A 124 12.36 14.04 -2.67
C ALA A 124 11.63 13.29 -3.79
N THR A 125 11.96 12.01 -3.99
CA THR A 125 11.28 11.19 -5.00
C THR A 125 9.79 11.06 -4.72
N LEU A 126 9.37 10.89 -3.47
CA LEU A 126 7.96 10.85 -3.09
C LEU A 126 7.25 12.19 -3.28
N LEU A 127 7.87 13.28 -2.80
CA LEU A 127 7.25 14.60 -2.81
C LEU A 127 7.09 15.18 -4.23
N TYR A 128 8.12 15.06 -5.07
CA TYR A 128 8.10 15.64 -6.42
C TYR A 128 7.35 14.78 -7.45
N HIS A 129 7.22 13.46 -7.23
CA HIS A 129 6.66 12.56 -8.26
C HIS A 129 5.39 11.84 -7.81
N ALA A 130 4.91 12.10 -6.59
CA ALA A 130 3.69 11.48 -6.04
C ALA A 130 3.65 9.94 -6.21
N LEU A 131 4.79 9.28 -6.01
CA LEU A 131 4.88 7.83 -6.09
C LEU A 131 4.19 7.18 -4.89
N ARG A 132 3.59 6.01 -5.11
CA ARG A 132 3.18 5.16 -4.00
C ARG A 132 4.42 4.58 -3.32
N ARG A 133 4.33 4.33 -2.00
CA ARG A 133 5.44 3.71 -1.24
C ARG A 133 5.99 2.47 -1.91
N GLU A 134 5.14 1.58 -2.37
CA GLU A 134 5.54 0.34 -3.03
C GLU A 134 6.24 0.58 -4.38
N GLU A 135 5.78 1.57 -5.13
CA GLU A 135 6.43 1.97 -6.39
C GLU A 135 7.85 2.48 -6.15
N LEU A 136 8.04 3.30 -5.10
CA LEU A 136 9.37 3.77 -4.69
C LEU A 136 10.29 2.59 -4.30
N CYS A 137 9.79 1.67 -3.47
CA CYS A 137 10.57 0.51 -3.00
C CYS A 137 10.99 -0.43 -4.13
N ARG A 138 10.24 -0.46 -5.23
CA ARG A 138 10.51 -1.31 -6.40
C ARG A 138 11.40 -0.65 -7.45
N LEU A 139 11.76 0.62 -7.30
CA LEU A 139 12.64 1.30 -8.25
C LEU A 139 14.01 0.63 -8.29
N LYS A 140 14.48 0.39 -9.50
CA LYS A 140 15.81 -0.12 -9.80
C LYS A 140 16.74 1.00 -10.28
N VAL A 141 18.03 0.80 -10.19
CA VAL A 141 19.03 1.78 -10.66
C VAL A 141 18.77 2.15 -12.12
N LYS A 142 18.49 1.17 -12.99
CA LYS A 142 18.15 1.42 -14.39
C LYS A 142 16.90 2.25 -14.60
N ASP A 143 15.95 2.21 -13.67
CA ASP A 143 14.69 2.93 -13.79
C ASP A 143 14.86 4.46 -13.64
N ALA A 144 15.97 4.91 -13.02
CA ALA A 144 16.33 6.32 -12.90
C ALA A 144 17.21 6.84 -14.06
N LYS A 145 17.58 5.98 -15.00
CA LYS A 145 18.49 6.31 -16.13
C LYS A 145 17.74 6.47 -17.47
N HIS A 146 16.42 6.53 -17.45
CA HIS A 146 15.65 6.74 -18.67
C HIS A 146 15.67 8.19 -19.09
N GLU A 147 15.82 8.43 -20.39
CA GLU A 147 15.72 9.75 -20.99
C GLU A 147 14.69 9.73 -22.13
N ARG A 148 13.90 10.78 -22.23
CA ARG A 148 12.95 10.98 -23.32
C ARG A 148 13.05 12.42 -23.81
N ARG A 149 13.43 12.61 -25.07
CA ARG A 149 13.59 13.93 -25.69
C ARG A 149 14.51 14.85 -24.87
N GLY A 150 15.62 14.35 -24.39
CA GLY A 150 16.58 15.10 -23.58
C GLY A 150 16.16 15.35 -22.12
N VAL A 151 15.01 14.81 -21.69
CA VAL A 151 14.51 14.97 -20.30
C VAL A 151 14.67 13.66 -19.53
N PRO A 152 15.35 13.67 -18.36
CA PRO A 152 15.42 12.49 -17.49
C PRO A 152 14.04 12.07 -16.99
N HIS A 153 13.79 10.76 -16.93
CA HIS A 153 12.54 10.18 -16.48
C HIS A 153 12.76 9.01 -15.53
N LEU A 154 11.87 8.85 -14.58
CA LEU A 154 11.71 7.63 -13.80
C LEU A 154 10.77 6.67 -14.54
N LYS A 155 11.20 5.43 -14.74
CA LYS A 155 10.31 4.35 -15.15
C LYS A 155 9.66 3.74 -13.91
N VAL A 156 8.34 3.90 -13.76
CA VAL A 156 7.60 3.47 -12.58
C VAL A 156 6.65 2.35 -12.96
N THR A 157 6.78 1.20 -12.27
CA THR A 157 5.86 0.07 -12.44
C THR A 157 4.87 0.04 -11.30
N GLY A 158 3.59 0.22 -11.62
CA GLY A 158 2.47 0.27 -10.68
C GLY A 158 1.72 -1.04 -10.52
N LYS A 159 0.55 -0.96 -9.90
CA LYS A 159 -0.35 -2.10 -9.70
C LYS A 159 -0.71 -2.77 -11.03
N GLY A 160 -0.65 -4.11 -11.05
CA GLY A 160 -0.96 -4.90 -12.25
C GLY A 160 0.11 -4.82 -13.35
N GLY A 161 1.37 -4.47 -13.00
CA GLY A 161 2.49 -4.42 -13.95
C GLY A 161 2.46 -3.22 -14.90
N LYS A 162 1.50 -2.29 -14.74
CA LYS A 162 1.39 -1.11 -15.61
C LYS A 162 2.60 -0.18 -15.41
N THR A 163 3.29 0.14 -16.50
CA THR A 163 4.47 1.00 -16.49
C THR A 163 4.10 2.41 -16.96
N ARG A 164 4.63 3.43 -16.26
CA ARG A 164 4.58 4.83 -16.67
C ARG A 164 5.96 5.47 -16.56
N TYR A 165 6.19 6.52 -17.32
CA TYR A 165 7.41 7.32 -17.25
C TYR A 165 7.03 8.68 -16.69
N VAL A 166 7.71 9.07 -15.62
CA VAL A 166 7.47 10.32 -14.91
C VAL A 166 8.71 11.19 -15.09
N PRO A 167 8.59 12.44 -15.58
CA PRO A 167 9.74 13.34 -15.67
C PRO A 167 10.44 13.46 -14.32
N LEU A 168 11.75 13.30 -14.29
CA LEU A 168 12.53 13.36 -13.06
C LEU A 168 12.82 14.82 -12.71
N HIS A 169 12.30 15.28 -11.58
CA HIS A 169 12.54 16.65 -11.10
C HIS A 169 14.04 16.87 -10.82
N PRO A 170 14.64 18.01 -11.26
CA PRO A 170 16.07 18.24 -11.13
C PRO A 170 16.61 18.13 -9.70
N ALA A 171 15.87 18.65 -8.71
CA ALA A 171 16.27 18.52 -7.31
C ALA A 171 16.28 17.05 -6.83
N ALA A 172 15.32 16.22 -7.25
CA ALA A 172 15.33 14.79 -6.92
C ALA A 172 16.45 14.06 -7.66
N ALA A 173 16.74 14.42 -8.91
CA ALA A 173 17.86 13.87 -9.69
C ALA A 173 19.20 14.12 -8.99
N GLY A 174 19.44 15.37 -8.52
CA GLY A 174 20.64 15.72 -7.78
C GLY A 174 20.80 14.88 -6.50
N LEU A 175 19.76 14.81 -5.67
CA LEU A 175 19.78 14.04 -4.43
C LEU A 175 19.96 12.51 -4.65
N ILE A 176 19.37 11.96 -5.72
CA ILE A 176 19.61 10.57 -6.12
C ILE A 176 21.07 10.38 -6.54
N GLY A 177 21.61 11.32 -7.33
CA GLY A 177 23.02 11.31 -7.75
C GLY A 177 23.98 11.34 -6.55
N ASP A 178 23.77 12.24 -5.60
CA ASP A 178 24.56 12.36 -4.37
C ASP A 178 24.53 11.09 -3.52
N TYR A 179 23.34 10.48 -3.42
CA TYR A 179 23.19 9.20 -2.74
C TYR A 179 23.94 8.08 -3.46
N LEU A 180 23.77 7.96 -4.77
CA LEU A 180 24.44 6.90 -5.55
C LEU A 180 25.97 7.06 -5.56
N ALA A 181 26.47 8.28 -5.62
CA ALA A 181 27.90 8.56 -5.51
C ALA A 181 28.47 8.12 -4.15
N ALA A 182 27.75 8.44 -3.06
CA ALA A 182 28.14 8.03 -1.71
C ALA A 182 27.99 6.52 -1.45
N ALA A 183 27.01 5.89 -2.11
CA ALA A 183 26.75 4.45 -1.98
C ALA A 183 27.76 3.56 -2.70
N GLY A 184 28.65 4.15 -3.47
CA GLY A 184 29.60 3.44 -4.34
C GLY A 184 28.97 2.96 -5.65
N PRO A 185 29.79 2.48 -6.58
CA PRO A 185 29.35 2.13 -7.92
C PRO A 185 28.22 1.09 -7.86
N ALA A 186 27.11 1.44 -8.48
CA ALA A 186 26.01 0.50 -8.70
C ALA A 186 26.41 -0.42 -9.86
N THR A 187 27.13 -1.50 -9.56
CA THR A 187 27.56 -2.51 -10.53
C THR A 187 26.37 -3.26 -11.14
N ASP A 188 25.24 -3.29 -10.43
CA ASP A 188 24.03 -3.95 -10.87
C ASP A 188 22.93 -2.92 -11.21
N ALA A 189 22.67 -2.77 -12.52
CA ALA A 189 21.58 -1.92 -13.02
C ALA A 189 20.18 -2.42 -12.60
N ASP A 190 20.04 -3.72 -12.35
CA ASP A 190 18.82 -4.36 -11.89
C ASP A 190 18.66 -4.34 -10.37
N GLY A 191 19.67 -3.92 -9.64
CA GLY A 191 19.63 -3.74 -8.20
C GLY A 191 18.69 -2.62 -7.77
N ALA A 192 18.23 -2.68 -6.50
CA ALA A 192 17.36 -1.66 -5.94
C ALA A 192 18.00 -0.27 -5.98
N LEU A 193 17.23 0.75 -6.42
CA LEU A 193 17.72 2.14 -6.44
C LEU A 193 18.05 2.59 -5.01
N PHE A 194 17.17 2.33 -4.05
CA PHE A 194 17.34 2.66 -2.64
C PHE A 194 17.61 1.39 -1.83
N ARG A 195 18.89 1.13 -1.57
CA ARG A 195 19.32 -0.10 -0.88
C ARG A 195 19.05 -0.04 0.62
N PRO A 196 18.63 -1.15 1.25
CA PRO A 196 18.47 -1.21 2.70
C PRO A 196 19.85 -1.04 3.37
N GLN A 197 19.90 -0.30 4.47
CA GLN A 197 21.11 -0.17 5.28
C GLN A 197 21.01 -1.14 6.45
N ARG A 198 21.96 -2.06 6.57
CA ARG A 198 22.12 -2.90 7.76
C ARG A 198 22.89 -2.11 8.81
N ASN A 199 22.27 -1.84 9.93
CA ASN A 199 22.84 -1.26 11.14
C ASN A 199 23.48 0.14 11.04
N HIS A 200 23.27 0.93 12.08
CA HIS A 200 23.82 2.26 12.26
C HIS A 200 25.36 2.30 12.37
N VAL A 201 26.02 1.15 12.48
CA VAL A 201 27.43 1.05 12.90
C VAL A 201 28.42 0.91 11.74
N THR A 202 28.05 0.32 10.60
CA THR A 202 29.08 -0.02 9.57
C THR A 202 28.94 0.70 8.24
N GLY A 203 27.85 1.44 7.98
CA GLY A 203 27.65 2.12 6.69
C GLY A 203 27.54 1.19 5.46
N VAL A 204 27.63 -0.12 5.65
CA VAL A 204 27.60 -1.11 4.57
C VAL A 204 26.18 -1.37 4.14
N LEU A 205 25.90 -1.22 2.84
CA LEU A 205 24.60 -1.51 2.24
C LEU A 205 24.41 -3.02 2.08
N ALA A 206 23.31 -3.54 2.59
CA ALA A 206 22.97 -4.93 2.37
C ALA A 206 22.52 -5.16 0.93
N GLN A 207 23.15 -6.09 0.24
CA GLN A 207 22.57 -6.71 -0.95
C GLN A 207 21.55 -7.75 -0.47
N ARG A 208 20.28 -7.57 -0.82
CA ARG A 208 19.30 -8.66 -0.75
C ARG A 208 19.06 -9.14 -2.17
N HIS A 209 19.30 -10.42 -2.35
CA HIS A 209 18.85 -11.19 -3.50
C HIS A 209 17.33 -11.35 -3.47
#